data_f2b9d3aa326c688b9b6847d4921b7130
#
_entry.id   f2b9d3aa326c688b9b6847d4921b7130
#
_cell.length_a   1.000
_cell.length_b   1.000
_cell.length_c   1.000
_cell.angle_alpha   90.00
_cell.angle_beta   90.00
_cell.angle_gamma   90.00
#
_symmetry.space_group_name_H-M   'P 1'
#
loop_
_entity.id
_entity.type
_entity.pdbx_description
1 polymer ?
#
loop_
_entity_poly.entity_id
_entity_poly.type
_entity_poly.pdbx_seq_one_letter_code
_entity_poly.pdbx_strand_id
1 'polypeptide(L)'
;RKESSAASDVYKRQGFWWATYRRAWKRNVKASLLPGAVCGLLLAMEIFTAFHLDISQSVVPAVAVLVALILLAGIAQYIYAQVALVEVSFGGLLKNALMLFLGYLPRSALGVLWQGIYWAAVALFWPVSSFAVILCSLWLPCLLNLMAIYPALDKSFDLEKTIKAMRDAQLNSENEDK
;
A
#
# COMPACT_ATOMS: atom_id res chain seq x y z
N ARG A 1 -18.80 -36.21 23.42
CA ARG A 1 -18.47 -35.00 24.21
C ARG A 1 -17.26 -34.24 23.70
N LYS A 2 -16.35 -34.84 22.91
CA LYS A 2 -15.18 -34.15 22.33
C LYS A 2 -15.50 -33.30 21.07
N GLU A 3 -16.51 -33.62 20.29
CA GLU A 3 -16.88 -32.89 19.07
C GLU A 3 -17.48 -31.51 19.35
N SER A 4 -18.17 -31.35 20.47
CA SER A 4 -18.76 -30.06 20.87
C SER A 4 -17.69 -29.03 21.28
N SER A 5 -16.55 -29.48 21.75
CA SER A 5 -15.40 -28.63 22.15
C SER A 5 -14.71 -28.08 20.91
N ALA A 6 -14.44 -28.91 19.90
CA ALA A 6 -13.78 -28.46 18.66
C ALA A 6 -14.62 -27.45 17.87
N ALA A 7 -15.94 -27.64 17.78
CA ALA A 7 -16.85 -26.69 17.16
C ALA A 7 -16.92 -25.36 17.94
N SER A 8 -16.89 -25.39 19.27
CA SER A 8 -16.81 -24.22 20.13
C SER A 8 -15.49 -23.42 19.92
N ASP A 9 -14.37 -24.13 19.75
CA ASP A 9 -13.06 -23.50 19.54
C ASP A 9 -12.95 -22.86 18.15
N VAL A 10 -13.53 -23.49 17.12
CA VAL A 10 -13.64 -22.90 15.78
C VAL A 10 -14.51 -21.64 15.81
N TYR A 11 -15.62 -21.66 16.53
CA TYR A 11 -16.50 -20.48 16.66
C TYR A 11 -15.82 -19.32 17.43
N LYS A 12 -15.08 -19.61 18.48
CA LYS A 12 -14.27 -18.62 19.21
C LYS A 12 -13.17 -18.00 18.33
N ARG A 13 -12.52 -18.81 17.48
CA ARG A 13 -11.50 -18.34 16.52
C ARG A 13 -12.08 -17.39 15.47
N GLN A 14 -13.30 -17.64 14.97
CA GLN A 14 -13.96 -16.75 14.00
C GLN A 14 -14.33 -15.39 14.60
N GLY A 15 -14.82 -15.36 15.84
CA GLY A 15 -15.10 -14.10 16.56
C GLY A 15 -13.84 -13.29 16.85
N PHE A 16 -12.73 -13.97 17.14
CA PHE A 16 -11.43 -13.35 17.38
C PHE A 16 -10.84 -12.70 16.11
N TRP A 17 -11.00 -13.35 14.93
CA TRP A 17 -10.53 -12.83 13.65
C TRP A 17 -11.16 -11.47 13.33
N TRP A 18 -12.48 -11.32 13.45
CA TRP A 18 -13.18 -10.07 13.17
C TRP A 18 -12.77 -8.93 14.12
N ALA A 19 -12.64 -9.22 15.40
CA ALA A 19 -12.20 -8.25 16.39
C ALA A 19 -10.77 -7.76 16.12
N THR A 20 -9.88 -8.69 15.77
CA THR A 20 -8.48 -8.40 15.42
C THR A 20 -8.38 -7.59 14.13
N TYR A 21 -9.11 -8.01 13.08
CA TYR A 21 -9.20 -7.27 11.82
C TYR A 21 -9.69 -5.83 12.03
N ARG A 22 -10.80 -5.64 12.75
CA ARG A 22 -11.37 -4.31 13.01
C ARG A 22 -10.41 -3.42 13.81
N ARG A 23 -9.66 -3.99 14.74
CA ARG A 23 -8.64 -3.27 15.52
C ARG A 23 -7.48 -2.83 14.63
N ALA A 24 -6.94 -3.74 13.83
CA ALA A 24 -5.89 -3.46 12.87
C ALA A 24 -6.33 -2.42 11.82
N TRP A 25 -7.55 -2.56 11.29
CA TRP A 25 -8.13 -1.60 10.36
C TRP A 25 -8.22 -0.19 10.93
N LYS A 26 -8.78 -0.04 12.15
CA LYS A 26 -8.87 1.25 12.84
C LYS A 26 -7.50 1.89 13.09
N ARG A 27 -6.51 1.09 13.46
CA ARG A 27 -5.14 1.55 13.66
C ARG A 27 -4.53 2.06 12.35
N ASN A 28 -4.63 1.28 11.28
CA ASN A 28 -4.08 1.63 9.98
C ASN A 28 -4.76 2.84 9.36
N VAL A 29 -6.09 2.97 9.47
CA VAL A 29 -6.82 4.17 9.03
C VAL A 29 -6.30 5.42 9.74
N LYS A 30 -6.14 5.38 11.06
CA LYS A 30 -5.60 6.53 11.81
C LYS A 30 -4.16 6.87 11.39
N ALA A 31 -3.31 5.86 11.21
CA ALA A 31 -1.92 6.05 10.79
C ALA A 31 -1.80 6.57 9.36
N SER A 32 -2.72 6.16 8.45
CA SER A 32 -2.72 6.57 7.05
C SER A 32 -3.40 7.92 6.79
N LEU A 33 -4.12 8.48 7.76
CA LEU A 33 -4.91 9.70 7.55
C LEU A 33 -4.01 10.90 7.17
N LEU A 34 -2.94 11.13 7.92
CA LEU A 34 -2.02 12.24 7.66
C LEU A 34 -1.24 12.05 6.35
N PRO A 35 -0.55 10.90 6.12
CA PRO A 35 0.08 10.68 4.83
C PRO A 35 -0.91 10.70 3.67
N GLY A 36 -2.11 10.16 3.85
CA GLY A 36 -3.18 10.18 2.85
C GLY A 36 -3.65 11.58 2.50
N ALA A 37 -3.83 12.45 3.49
CA ALA A 37 -4.21 13.85 3.27
C ALA A 37 -3.11 14.62 2.52
N VAL A 38 -1.85 14.43 2.89
CA VAL A 38 -0.72 15.09 2.22
C VAL A 38 -0.58 14.61 0.77
N CYS A 39 -0.54 13.29 0.55
CA CYS A 39 -0.46 12.75 -0.82
C CYS A 39 -1.68 13.11 -1.66
N GLY A 40 -2.88 13.09 -1.08
CA GLY A 40 -4.12 13.47 -1.76
C GLY A 40 -4.16 14.94 -2.15
N LEU A 41 -3.67 15.84 -1.29
CA LEU A 41 -3.56 17.25 -1.59
C LEU A 41 -2.56 17.50 -2.73
N LEU A 42 -1.38 16.90 -2.65
CA LEU A 42 -0.37 17.00 -3.72
C LEU A 42 -0.92 16.49 -5.05
N LEU A 43 -1.58 15.33 -5.05
CA LEU A 43 -2.20 14.78 -6.25
C LEU A 43 -3.29 15.70 -6.81
N ALA A 44 -4.13 16.29 -5.95
CA ALA A 44 -5.15 17.24 -6.38
C ALA A 44 -4.54 18.50 -7.00
N MET A 45 -3.43 19.00 -6.46
CA MET A 45 -2.68 20.13 -7.05
C MET A 45 -2.11 19.77 -8.41
N GLU A 46 -1.54 18.57 -8.57
CA GLU A 46 -1.00 18.10 -9.86
C GLU A 46 -2.11 17.94 -10.91
N ILE A 47 -3.25 17.36 -10.54
CA ILE A 47 -4.40 17.22 -11.42
C ILE A 47 -4.92 18.62 -11.81
N PHE A 48 -5.08 19.53 -10.85
CA PHE A 48 -5.50 20.89 -11.13
C PHE A 48 -4.55 21.58 -12.11
N THR A 49 -3.24 21.47 -11.91
CA THR A 49 -2.23 22.02 -12.81
C THR A 49 -2.34 21.40 -14.20
N ALA A 50 -2.50 20.07 -14.29
CA ALA A 50 -2.64 19.35 -15.57
C ALA A 50 -3.85 19.85 -16.39
N PHE A 51 -4.98 20.14 -15.75
CA PHE A 51 -6.17 20.68 -16.43
C PHE A 51 -6.00 22.13 -16.94
N HIS A 52 -5.07 22.89 -16.38
CA HIS A 52 -4.84 24.29 -16.75
C HIS A 52 -3.58 24.47 -17.62
N LEU A 53 -2.94 23.37 -18.04
CA LEU A 53 -1.78 23.42 -18.91
C LEU A 53 -2.19 23.75 -20.35
N ASP A 54 -1.56 24.77 -20.90
CA ASP A 54 -1.62 25.06 -22.33
C ASP A 54 -0.36 24.49 -23.03
N ILE A 55 -0.49 23.28 -23.53
CA ILE A 55 0.61 22.54 -24.20
C ILE A 55 0.98 23.22 -25.53
N SER A 56 0.10 24.04 -26.12
CA SER A 56 0.37 24.73 -27.38
C SER A 56 1.46 25.78 -27.25
N GLN A 57 1.64 26.34 -26.05
CA GLN A 57 2.66 27.35 -25.79
C GLN A 57 4.02 26.75 -25.40
N SER A 58 4.01 25.65 -24.60
CA SER A 58 5.23 24.99 -24.15
C SER A 58 4.96 23.58 -23.65
N VAL A 59 5.83 22.66 -23.99
CA VAL A 59 5.79 21.26 -23.49
C VAL A 59 6.44 21.14 -22.09
N VAL A 60 7.25 22.10 -21.70
CA VAL A 60 8.04 22.04 -20.45
C VAL A 60 7.15 21.86 -19.21
N PRO A 61 6.05 22.61 -19.01
CA PRO A 61 5.18 22.40 -17.86
C PRO A 61 4.52 21.02 -17.84
N ALA A 62 4.17 20.47 -19.00
CA ALA A 62 3.58 19.11 -19.06
C ALA A 62 4.59 18.03 -18.63
N VAL A 63 5.85 18.17 -19.07
CA VAL A 63 6.93 17.28 -18.62
C VAL A 63 7.17 17.41 -17.12
N ALA A 64 7.14 18.63 -16.57
CA ALA A 64 7.31 18.87 -15.14
C ALA A 64 6.21 18.18 -14.30
N VAL A 65 4.94 18.30 -14.70
CA VAL A 65 3.80 17.62 -14.06
C VAL A 65 3.96 16.11 -14.14
N LEU A 66 4.35 15.58 -15.30
CA LEU A 66 4.57 14.13 -15.46
C LEU A 66 5.66 13.62 -14.52
N VAL A 67 6.78 14.34 -14.43
CA VAL A 67 7.88 13.99 -13.52
C VAL A 67 7.43 14.06 -12.06
N ALA A 68 6.68 15.09 -11.67
CA ALA A 68 6.16 15.23 -10.33
C ALA A 68 5.18 14.09 -9.96
N LEU A 69 4.29 13.68 -10.87
CA LEU A 69 3.40 12.53 -10.70
C LEU A 69 4.17 11.22 -10.51
N ILE A 70 5.22 10.99 -11.31
CA ILE A 70 6.07 9.80 -11.18
C ILE A 70 6.78 9.77 -9.82
N LEU A 71 7.32 10.90 -9.38
CA LEU A 71 7.97 11.01 -8.07
C LEU A 71 6.97 10.82 -6.92
N LEU A 72 5.81 11.46 -7.01
CA LEU A 72 4.75 11.33 -6.02
C LEU A 72 4.27 9.88 -5.90
N ALA A 73 3.98 9.22 -7.02
CA ALA A 73 3.59 7.82 -7.05
C ALA A 73 4.68 6.89 -6.50
N GLY A 74 5.94 7.15 -6.90
CA GLY A 74 7.10 6.38 -6.47
C GLY A 74 7.40 6.49 -4.97
N ILE A 75 7.18 7.63 -4.34
CA ILE A 75 7.36 7.82 -2.90
C ILE A 75 6.14 7.30 -2.14
N ALA A 76 4.93 7.60 -2.62
CA ALA A 76 3.68 7.22 -1.97
C ALA A 76 3.54 5.70 -1.81
N GLN A 77 3.98 4.91 -2.78
CA GLN A 77 3.95 3.44 -2.68
C GLN A 77 4.69 2.90 -1.45
N TYR A 78 5.85 3.49 -1.12
CA TYR A 78 6.61 3.11 0.07
C TYR A 78 5.99 3.63 1.36
N ILE A 79 5.39 4.83 1.34
CA ILE A 79 4.68 5.39 2.49
C ILE A 79 3.54 4.46 2.91
N TYR A 80 2.67 4.10 1.96
CA TYR A 80 1.50 3.25 2.27
C TYR A 80 1.90 1.83 2.67
N ALA A 81 2.93 1.25 2.06
CA ALA A 81 3.43 -0.06 2.46
C ALA A 81 4.00 -0.03 3.89
N GLN A 82 4.75 1.01 4.26
CA GLN A 82 5.30 1.16 5.61
C GLN A 82 4.20 1.37 6.66
N VAL A 83 3.17 2.18 6.38
CA VAL A 83 2.02 2.36 7.29
C VAL A 83 1.34 1.04 7.63
N ALA A 84 1.27 0.11 6.67
CA ALA A 84 0.66 -1.19 6.87
C ALA A 84 1.57 -2.19 7.60
N LEU A 85 2.88 -2.13 7.38
CA LEU A 85 3.83 -3.15 7.80
C LEU A 85 4.69 -2.76 9.01
N VAL A 86 4.92 -1.46 9.24
CA VAL A 86 5.90 -0.97 10.22
C VAL A 86 5.31 0.18 11.04
N GLU A 87 5.51 0.15 12.35
CA GLU A 87 5.10 1.25 13.22
C GLU A 87 6.20 2.32 13.29
N VAL A 88 6.08 3.36 12.46
CA VAL A 88 7.06 4.45 12.37
C VAL A 88 6.35 5.80 12.43
N SER A 89 7.01 6.82 12.99
CA SER A 89 6.50 8.19 13.00
C SER A 89 6.41 8.77 11.57
N PHE A 90 5.54 9.75 11.35
CA PHE A 90 5.33 10.35 10.02
C PHE A 90 6.63 10.85 9.37
N GLY A 91 7.48 11.54 10.13
CA GLY A 91 8.80 11.99 9.62
C GLY A 91 9.72 10.82 9.25
N GLY A 92 9.68 9.74 10.03
CA GLY A 92 10.39 8.49 9.71
C GLY A 92 9.84 7.82 8.44
N LEU A 93 8.52 7.77 8.26
CA LEU A 93 7.89 7.26 7.04
C LEU A 93 8.37 7.98 5.79
N LEU A 94 8.37 9.30 5.82
CA LEU A 94 8.80 10.12 4.66
C LEU A 94 10.29 9.93 4.36
N LYS A 95 11.14 9.97 5.38
CA LYS A 95 12.58 9.76 5.24
C LYS A 95 12.89 8.36 4.68
N ASN A 96 12.27 7.33 5.25
CA ASN A 96 12.48 5.95 4.81
C ASN A 96 11.93 5.73 3.40
N ALA A 97 10.75 6.30 3.07
CA ALA A 97 10.17 6.19 1.74
C ALA A 97 11.08 6.82 0.67
N LEU A 98 11.66 7.98 0.96
CA LEU A 98 12.61 8.64 0.05
C LEU A 98 13.89 7.81 -0.12
N MET A 99 14.45 7.29 0.98
CA MET A 99 15.64 6.43 0.93
C MET A 99 15.39 5.13 0.14
N LEU A 100 14.24 4.49 0.36
CA LEU A 100 13.84 3.28 -0.36
C LEU A 100 13.59 3.57 -1.84
N PHE A 101 12.91 4.67 -2.16
CA PHE A 101 12.67 5.07 -3.53
C PHE A 101 13.97 5.26 -4.31
N LEU A 102 14.94 6.01 -3.74
CA LEU A 102 16.22 6.26 -4.36
C LEU A 102 17.16 5.04 -4.35
N GLY A 103 17.17 4.27 -3.24
CA GLY A 103 18.04 3.11 -3.08
C GLY A 103 17.62 1.91 -3.95
N TYR A 104 16.33 1.82 -4.32
CA TYR A 104 15.78 0.71 -5.11
C TYR A 104 15.05 1.20 -6.37
N LEU A 105 15.63 2.16 -7.08
CA LEU A 105 15.07 2.76 -8.30
C LEU A 105 14.45 1.78 -9.29
N PRO A 106 15.10 0.65 -9.66
CA PRO A 106 14.50 -0.30 -10.62
C PRO A 106 13.18 -0.90 -10.14
N ARG A 107 13.07 -1.19 -8.84
CA ARG A 107 11.83 -1.73 -8.25
C ARG A 107 10.78 -0.64 -8.07
N SER A 108 11.19 0.56 -7.70
CA SER A 108 10.32 1.73 -7.62
C SER A 108 9.71 2.05 -8.99
N ALA A 109 10.53 2.03 -10.04
CA ALA A 109 10.09 2.23 -11.42
C ALA A 109 9.11 1.12 -11.87
N LEU A 110 9.37 -0.14 -11.50
CA LEU A 110 8.46 -1.24 -11.81
C LEU A 110 7.09 -1.06 -11.13
N GLY A 111 7.07 -0.64 -9.86
CA GLY A 111 5.82 -0.35 -9.14
C GLY A 111 5.03 0.79 -9.78
N VAL A 112 5.70 1.90 -10.13
CA VAL A 112 5.07 3.03 -10.83
C VAL A 112 4.57 2.62 -12.21
N LEU A 113 5.34 1.82 -12.96
CA LEU A 113 4.96 1.31 -14.27
C LEU A 113 3.68 0.47 -14.20
N TRP A 114 3.58 -0.45 -13.24
CA TRP A 114 2.36 -1.26 -13.04
C TRP A 114 1.13 -0.41 -12.73
N GLN A 115 1.29 0.61 -11.89
CA GLN A 115 0.21 1.56 -11.61
C GLN A 115 -0.18 2.34 -12.87
N GLY A 116 0.81 2.82 -13.63
CA GLY A 116 0.57 3.52 -14.89
C GLY A 116 -0.18 2.66 -15.92
N ILE A 117 0.25 1.40 -16.10
CA ILE A 117 -0.43 0.45 -17.00
C ILE A 117 -1.88 0.20 -16.55
N TYR A 118 -2.10 -0.02 -15.24
CA TYR A 118 -3.43 -0.25 -14.71
C TYR A 118 -4.37 0.94 -14.99
N TRP A 119 -3.95 2.15 -14.63
CA TRP A 119 -4.79 3.34 -14.84
C TRP A 119 -4.95 3.71 -16.31
N ALA A 120 -3.93 3.49 -17.14
CA ALA A 120 -4.05 3.65 -18.59
C ALA A 120 -5.06 2.66 -19.17
N ALA A 121 -5.04 1.40 -18.76
CA ALA A 121 -6.02 0.41 -19.19
C ALA A 121 -7.44 0.81 -18.74
N VAL A 122 -7.62 1.28 -17.51
CA VAL A 122 -8.92 1.78 -17.02
C VAL A 122 -9.42 2.94 -17.88
N ALA A 123 -8.55 3.88 -18.23
CA ALA A 123 -8.93 5.04 -19.05
C ALA A 123 -9.26 4.66 -20.50
N LEU A 124 -8.46 3.79 -21.12
CA LEU A 124 -8.63 3.36 -22.51
C LEU A 124 -9.91 2.54 -22.74
N PHE A 125 -10.27 1.71 -21.76
CA PHE A 125 -11.45 0.83 -21.85
C PHE A 125 -12.70 1.42 -21.17
N TRP A 126 -12.70 2.71 -20.86
CA TRP A 126 -13.87 3.39 -20.31
C TRP A 126 -15.03 3.42 -21.35
N PRO A 127 -16.30 3.14 -20.98
CA PRO A 127 -16.83 2.89 -19.62
C PRO A 127 -16.83 1.42 -19.16
N VAL A 128 -16.45 0.47 -20.03
CA VAL A 128 -16.48 -0.98 -19.71
C VAL A 128 -15.59 -1.30 -18.49
N SER A 129 -14.45 -0.66 -18.39
CA SER A 129 -13.51 -0.81 -17.27
C SER A 129 -14.11 -0.40 -15.91
N SER A 130 -15.20 0.38 -15.87
CA SER A 130 -15.86 0.76 -14.62
C SER A 130 -16.33 -0.45 -13.81
N PHE A 131 -16.78 -1.52 -14.47
CA PHE A 131 -17.12 -2.79 -13.81
C PHE A 131 -15.89 -3.45 -13.18
N ALA A 132 -14.77 -3.46 -13.90
CA ALA A 132 -13.52 -3.99 -13.37
C ALA A 132 -13.02 -3.16 -12.18
N VAL A 133 -13.16 -1.84 -12.21
CA VAL A 133 -12.82 -0.95 -11.08
C VAL A 133 -13.72 -1.23 -9.88
N ILE A 134 -15.00 -1.49 -10.04
CA ILE A 134 -15.91 -1.84 -8.95
C ILE A 134 -15.52 -3.19 -8.33
N LEU A 135 -15.16 -4.19 -9.12
CA LEU A 135 -14.81 -5.54 -8.66
C LEU A 135 -13.39 -5.62 -8.09
N CYS A 136 -12.42 -5.11 -8.84
CA CYS A 136 -11.00 -5.17 -8.48
C CYS A 136 -10.55 -3.94 -7.70
N SER A 137 -11.28 -2.83 -7.81
CA SER A 137 -11.07 -1.59 -7.07
C SER A 137 -9.60 -1.17 -7.00
N LEU A 138 -9.17 -0.67 -5.87
CA LEU A 138 -7.78 -0.29 -5.60
C LEU A 138 -6.92 -1.45 -5.10
N TRP A 139 -7.51 -2.61 -4.75
CA TRP A 139 -6.73 -3.70 -4.17
C TRP A 139 -5.78 -4.36 -5.16
N LEU A 140 -6.19 -4.50 -6.44
CA LEU A 140 -5.35 -5.14 -7.45
C LEU A 140 -4.09 -4.32 -7.77
N PRO A 141 -4.16 -3.01 -8.09
CA PRO A 141 -2.95 -2.21 -8.29
C PRO A 141 -2.10 -2.11 -7.02
N CYS A 142 -2.71 -2.07 -5.83
CA CYS A 142 -1.97 -2.09 -4.57
C CYS A 142 -1.23 -3.41 -4.36
N LEU A 143 -1.84 -4.55 -4.68
CA LEU A 143 -1.22 -5.87 -4.57
C LEU A 143 -0.02 -5.99 -5.53
N LEU A 144 -0.23 -5.66 -6.82
CA LEU A 144 0.83 -5.72 -7.83
C LEU A 144 2.00 -4.80 -7.46
N ASN A 145 1.68 -3.62 -6.98
CA ASN A 145 2.69 -2.67 -6.51
C ASN A 145 3.45 -3.21 -5.30
N LEU A 146 2.76 -3.74 -4.30
CA LEU A 146 3.39 -4.34 -3.13
C LEU A 146 4.31 -5.50 -3.52
N MET A 147 3.90 -6.36 -4.46
CA MET A 147 4.75 -7.45 -4.97
C MET A 147 6.03 -6.92 -5.62
N ALA A 148 5.97 -5.79 -6.32
CA ALA A 148 7.15 -5.17 -6.94
C ALA A 148 8.13 -4.62 -5.90
N ILE A 149 7.64 -3.96 -4.85
CA ILE A 149 8.48 -3.28 -3.85
C ILE A 149 8.79 -4.13 -2.62
N TYR A 150 8.05 -5.23 -2.39
CA TYR A 150 8.22 -6.09 -1.20
C TYR A 150 9.66 -6.53 -0.95
N PRO A 151 10.43 -7.00 -1.96
CA PRO A 151 11.81 -7.40 -1.73
C PRO A 151 12.75 -6.26 -1.28
N ALA A 152 12.40 -5.00 -1.62
CA ALA A 152 13.15 -3.84 -1.13
C ALA A 152 12.81 -3.54 0.35
N LEU A 153 11.54 -3.69 0.72
CA LEU A 153 11.08 -3.54 2.10
C LEU A 153 11.64 -4.65 3.00
N ASP A 154 11.57 -5.90 2.55
CA ASP A 154 12.08 -7.04 3.32
C ASP A 154 13.57 -6.91 3.62
N LYS A 155 14.37 -6.55 2.60
CA LYS A 155 15.81 -6.33 2.77
C LYS A 155 16.14 -5.18 3.72
N SER A 156 15.25 -4.18 3.84
CA SER A 156 15.51 -2.99 4.66
C SER A 156 14.97 -3.11 6.08
N PHE A 157 13.92 -3.91 6.29
CA PHE A 157 13.24 -4.04 7.58
C PHE A 157 13.27 -5.45 8.16
N ASP A 158 13.94 -6.42 7.51
CA ASP A 158 13.99 -7.84 7.92
C ASP A 158 12.58 -8.41 8.21
N LEU A 159 11.61 -8.06 7.36
CA LEU A 159 10.19 -8.38 7.57
C LEU A 159 9.94 -9.88 7.69
N GLU A 160 10.60 -10.68 6.87
CA GLU A 160 10.45 -12.14 6.87
C GLU A 160 10.91 -12.75 8.19
N LYS A 161 12.01 -12.27 8.75
CA LYS A 161 12.51 -12.71 10.06
C LYS A 161 11.55 -12.32 11.18
N THR A 162 11.02 -11.09 11.13
CA THR A 162 10.07 -10.60 12.13
C THR A 162 8.77 -11.40 12.09
N ILE A 163 8.25 -11.70 10.90
CA ILE A 163 7.02 -12.50 10.71
C ILE A 163 7.25 -13.94 11.21
N LYS A 164 8.39 -14.55 10.90
CA LYS A 164 8.74 -15.89 11.40
C LYS A 164 8.82 -15.91 12.93
N ALA A 165 9.50 -14.94 13.53
CA ALA A 165 9.59 -14.85 14.98
C ALA A 165 8.23 -14.69 15.68
N MET A 166 7.35 -13.84 15.12
CA MET A 166 5.97 -13.69 15.63
C MET A 166 5.16 -14.98 15.52
N ARG A 167 5.27 -15.69 14.40
CA ARG A 167 4.58 -16.97 14.20
C ARG A 167 5.06 -18.03 15.16
N ASP A 168 6.37 -18.14 15.35
CA ASP A 168 6.96 -19.14 16.24
C ASP A 168 6.60 -18.85 17.71
N ALA A 169 6.54 -17.57 18.10
CA ALA A 169 6.03 -17.17 19.41
C ALA A 169 4.56 -17.54 19.64
N GLN A 170 3.71 -17.38 18.60
CA GLN A 170 2.31 -17.80 18.68
C GLN A 170 2.15 -19.31 18.81
N LEU A 171 2.92 -20.09 18.05
CA LEU A 171 2.88 -21.55 18.12
C LEU A 171 3.35 -22.07 19.50
N ASN A 172 4.34 -21.43 20.11
CA ASN A 172 4.82 -21.80 21.44
C ASN A 172 3.76 -21.49 22.50
N SER A 173 3.11 -20.33 22.45
CA SER A 173 2.02 -19.99 23.39
C SER A 173 0.81 -20.92 23.25
N GLU A 174 0.45 -21.35 22.04
CA GLU A 174 -0.62 -22.34 21.84
C GLU A 174 -0.28 -23.75 22.38
N ASN A 175 1.02 -24.08 22.47
CA ASN A 175 1.47 -25.36 23.01
C ASN A 175 1.58 -25.35 24.55
N GLU A 176 1.80 -24.21 25.17
CA GLU A 176 1.81 -24.06 26.63
C GLU A 176 0.40 -24.07 27.25
N ASP A 177 -0.62 -23.69 26.48
CA ASP A 177 -2.03 -23.68 26.90
C ASP A 177 -2.73 -25.06 26.75
N LYS A 178 -2.02 -26.12 26.33
CA LYS A 178 -2.53 -27.50 26.16
C LYS A 178 -2.05 -28.44 27.23
#